data_dc2d6f7b8ae47b5c1a55488e438273e1
#
_entry.id   dc2d6f7b8ae47b5c1a55488e438273e1
#
_cell.length_a   1.000
_cell.length_b   1.000
_cell.length_c   1.000
_cell.angle_alpha   90.00
_cell.angle_beta   90.00
_cell.angle_gamma   90.00
#
_symmetry.space_group_name_H-M   'P 1'
#
loop_
_entity.id
_entity.type
_entity.pdbx_description
1 polymer ?
#
loop_
_entity_poly.entity_id
_entity_poly.type
_entity_poly.pdbx_seq_one_letter_code
_entity_poly.pdbx_strand_id
1 'polypeptide(L)'
;MMNSFFLPLLLLAGLLQAPAGSPARQTPAAKPVPAAAPMITWSAGRRLTFADFQARAPLGDPLASSTSSNIKADAACRDYVFSSTVAATFDPNTSWMRNPQKASEALLRHEQLHFDITEVYARIMRQKLQLFAAKANCEKLQPGFNNTTKLVYAAWDSEQNRYDQETSHGLNAARQALWEKQTAAKLDMLKPFAQ
;
A
#
# COMPACT_ATOMS: atom_id res chain seq x y z
N MET A 1 -80.59 17.32 66.82
CA MET A 1 -80.12 15.97 66.98
C MET A 1 -79.80 15.42 65.64
N MET A 2 -78.51 15.54 65.19
CA MET A 2 -78.11 15.16 63.87
C MET A 2 -77.00 14.10 64.00
N ASN A 3 -77.29 12.89 63.53
CA ASN A 3 -76.35 11.79 63.42
C ASN A 3 -75.59 11.90 62.11
N SER A 4 -74.28 12.10 62.17
CA SER A 4 -73.37 12.02 61.03
C SER A 4 -72.82 10.62 60.95
N PHE A 5 -73.13 9.93 59.85
CA PHE A 5 -72.50 8.67 59.45
C PHE A 5 -71.26 8.96 58.68
N PHE A 6 -70.10 8.56 59.20
CA PHE A 6 -68.82 8.51 58.41
C PHE A 6 -68.68 7.16 57.75
N LEU A 7 -68.59 7.17 56.45
CA LEU A 7 -68.31 6.00 55.63
C LEU A 7 -66.82 5.97 55.31
N PRO A 8 -66.07 4.88 55.54
CA PRO A 8 -64.65 4.81 55.18
C PRO A 8 -64.48 4.50 53.72
N LEU A 9 -63.67 5.33 53.02
CA LEU A 9 -63.28 5.19 51.67
C LEU A 9 -62.11 4.14 51.55
N LEU A 10 -62.39 2.97 51.00
CA LEU A 10 -61.41 1.93 50.70
C LEU A 10 -60.62 2.34 49.45
N LEU A 11 -59.34 2.73 49.61
CA LEU A 11 -58.40 2.93 48.54
C LEU A 11 -57.86 1.56 48.04
N LEU A 12 -58.31 1.11 46.89
CA LEU A 12 -57.69 -0.01 46.12
C LEU A 12 -56.42 0.48 45.49
N ALA A 13 -55.24 0.09 46.02
CA ALA A 13 -53.96 0.28 45.43
C ALA A 13 -53.77 -0.79 44.27
N GLY A 14 -54.02 -0.37 43.02
CA GLY A 14 -53.72 -1.20 41.86
C GLY A 14 -52.22 -1.28 41.66
N LEU A 15 -51.61 -2.46 41.82
CA LEU A 15 -50.25 -2.77 41.41
C LEU A 15 -50.17 -2.80 39.88
N LEU A 16 -49.62 -1.76 39.27
CA LEU A 16 -49.21 -1.77 37.89
C LEU A 16 -47.92 -2.61 37.78
N GLN A 17 -48.04 -3.84 37.29
CA GLN A 17 -46.91 -4.66 36.87
C GLN A 17 -46.35 -4.10 35.55
N ALA A 18 -45.12 -3.61 35.57
CA ALA A 18 -44.36 -3.25 34.39
C ALA A 18 -44.07 -4.51 33.55
N PRO A 19 -44.19 -4.46 32.19
CA PRO A 19 -43.82 -5.60 31.35
C PRO A 19 -42.35 -5.89 31.47
N ALA A 20 -42.03 -7.17 31.70
CA ALA A 20 -40.64 -7.67 31.72
C ALA A 20 -39.94 -7.33 30.38
N GLY A 21 -38.88 -6.53 30.43
CA GLY A 21 -38.09 -6.15 29.29
C GLY A 21 -37.50 -7.38 28.61
N SER A 22 -37.71 -7.49 27.30
CA SER A 22 -37.09 -8.53 26.44
C SER A 22 -35.58 -8.51 26.63
N PRO A 23 -34.90 -9.67 26.68
CA PRO A 23 -33.44 -9.71 26.80
C PRO A 23 -32.82 -9.06 25.58
N ALA A 24 -31.97 -8.06 25.81
CA ALA A 24 -31.20 -7.40 24.74
C ALA A 24 -30.37 -8.45 24.00
N ARG A 25 -30.64 -8.59 22.69
CA ARG A 25 -29.90 -9.45 21.78
C ARG A 25 -28.44 -8.96 21.75
N GLN A 26 -27.54 -9.68 22.41
CA GLN A 26 -26.11 -9.39 22.36
C GLN A 26 -25.65 -9.59 20.92
N THR A 27 -25.30 -8.50 20.24
CA THR A 27 -24.62 -8.54 18.94
C THR A 27 -23.25 -9.21 19.14
N PRO A 28 -22.89 -10.26 18.38
CA PRO A 28 -21.57 -10.85 18.50
C PRO A 28 -20.49 -9.77 18.29
N ALA A 29 -19.53 -9.70 19.19
CA ALA A 29 -18.39 -8.80 19.05
C ALA A 29 -17.71 -9.07 17.69
N ALA A 30 -17.60 -8.04 16.86
CA ALA A 30 -16.90 -8.12 15.59
C ALA A 30 -15.47 -8.59 15.86
N LYS A 31 -15.02 -9.64 15.13
CA LYS A 31 -13.64 -10.09 15.21
C LYS A 31 -12.72 -8.90 14.90
N PRO A 32 -11.62 -8.71 15.65
CA PRO A 32 -10.66 -7.65 15.37
C PRO A 32 -10.20 -7.76 13.92
N VAL A 33 -10.32 -6.66 13.16
CA VAL A 33 -9.73 -6.59 11.81
C VAL A 33 -8.21 -6.60 12.02
N PRO A 34 -7.46 -7.51 11.39
CA PRO A 34 -6.01 -7.52 11.50
C PRO A 34 -5.45 -6.15 11.11
N ALA A 35 -4.49 -5.65 11.87
CA ALA A 35 -3.80 -4.42 11.52
C ALA A 35 -3.15 -4.57 10.13
N ALA A 36 -3.25 -3.52 9.29
CA ALA A 36 -2.61 -3.51 7.99
C ALA A 36 -1.09 -3.69 8.12
N ALA A 37 -0.50 -4.52 7.27
CA ALA A 37 0.94 -4.71 7.26
C ALA A 37 1.66 -3.41 6.85
N PRO A 38 2.83 -3.12 7.44
CA PRO A 38 3.60 -1.95 7.07
C PRO A 38 4.12 -2.05 5.62
N MET A 39 4.27 -0.91 4.97
CA MET A 39 4.95 -0.81 3.68
C MET A 39 6.38 -1.33 3.79
N ILE A 40 6.82 -2.06 2.77
CA ILE A 40 8.18 -2.58 2.68
C ILE A 40 9.01 -1.63 1.82
N THR A 41 10.06 -1.05 2.40
CA THR A 41 11.06 -0.29 1.63
C THR A 41 12.05 -1.25 0.99
N TRP A 42 12.40 -1.00 -0.26
CA TRP A 42 13.38 -1.81 -0.97
C TRP A 42 14.75 -1.75 -0.31
N SER A 43 15.38 -2.89 -0.19
CA SER A 43 16.80 -2.98 0.18
C SER A 43 17.44 -4.20 -0.49
N ALA A 44 18.74 -4.14 -0.76
CA ALA A 44 19.46 -5.22 -1.43
C ALA A 44 19.47 -6.54 -0.60
N GLY A 45 19.38 -6.42 0.72
CA GLY A 45 19.39 -7.57 1.63
C GLY A 45 18.03 -8.21 1.89
N ARG A 46 16.92 -7.62 1.41
CA ARG A 46 15.58 -8.15 1.62
C ARG A 46 14.87 -8.45 0.30
N ARG A 47 14.61 -9.72 0.07
CA ARG A 47 13.78 -10.18 -1.05
C ARG A 47 12.32 -10.33 -0.59
N LEU A 48 11.39 -10.16 -1.52
CA LEU A 48 9.98 -10.49 -1.28
C LEU A 48 9.83 -12.00 -1.07
N THR A 49 8.86 -12.35 -0.25
CA THR A 49 8.42 -13.72 0.01
C THR A 49 6.95 -13.87 -0.35
N PHE A 50 6.46 -15.10 -0.49
CA PHE A 50 5.02 -15.35 -0.71
C PHE A 50 4.14 -14.74 0.39
N ALA A 51 4.62 -14.63 1.63
CA ALA A 51 3.90 -14.06 2.76
C ALA A 51 3.73 -12.54 2.68
N ASP A 52 4.48 -11.86 1.82
CA ASP A 52 4.37 -10.41 1.64
C ASP A 52 3.14 -10.03 0.80
N PHE A 53 2.57 -10.96 0.02
CA PHE A 53 1.39 -10.76 -0.82
C PHE A 53 0.11 -11.05 -0.01
N GLN A 54 -0.42 -10.03 0.69
CA GLN A 54 -1.48 -10.21 1.68
C GLN A 54 -2.88 -9.87 1.17
N ALA A 55 -2.98 -9.16 0.03
CA ALA A 55 -4.27 -8.85 -0.56
C ALA A 55 -4.92 -10.09 -1.19
N ARG A 56 -6.23 -10.05 -1.32
CA ARG A 56 -6.97 -11.07 -2.07
C ARG A 56 -6.95 -10.74 -3.56
N ALA A 57 -6.71 -11.75 -4.38
CA ALA A 57 -6.87 -11.61 -5.83
C ALA A 57 -8.30 -11.17 -6.18
N PRO A 58 -8.49 -10.16 -7.05
CA PRO A 58 -9.81 -9.74 -7.50
C PRO A 58 -10.53 -10.89 -8.20
N LEU A 59 -11.86 -10.94 -8.03
CA LEU A 59 -12.68 -11.91 -8.75
C LEU A 59 -12.67 -11.58 -10.25
N GLY A 60 -12.41 -12.61 -11.06
CA GLY A 60 -12.40 -12.46 -12.53
C GLY A 60 -11.11 -11.86 -13.10
N ASP A 61 -10.16 -11.45 -12.30
CA ASP A 61 -8.85 -11.01 -12.79
C ASP A 61 -8.09 -12.20 -13.41
N PRO A 62 -7.56 -12.10 -14.65
CA PRO A 62 -6.86 -13.21 -15.31
C PRO A 62 -5.46 -13.47 -14.78
N LEU A 63 -4.85 -12.51 -14.09
CA LEU A 63 -3.46 -12.60 -13.62
C LEU A 63 -3.30 -13.60 -12.48
N ALA A 64 -2.10 -14.16 -12.34
CA ALA A 64 -1.72 -15.05 -11.24
C ALA A 64 -1.31 -14.27 -9.98
N SER A 65 -0.79 -13.07 -10.14
CA SER A 65 -0.27 -12.19 -9.09
C SER A 65 -0.24 -10.74 -9.55
N SER A 66 -0.03 -9.84 -8.61
CA SER A 66 0.21 -8.42 -8.88
C SER A 66 1.04 -7.80 -7.76
N THR A 67 2.11 -7.12 -8.14
CA THR A 67 2.95 -6.32 -7.25
C THR A 67 2.50 -4.87 -7.25
N SER A 68 2.07 -4.38 -6.10
CA SER A 68 1.82 -2.95 -5.87
C SER A 68 3.08 -2.31 -5.30
N SER A 69 3.92 -1.78 -6.18
CA SER A 69 5.10 -1.01 -5.81
C SER A 69 4.93 0.45 -6.18
N ASN A 70 5.66 1.35 -5.51
CA ASN A 70 5.60 2.77 -5.78
C ASN A 70 6.93 3.46 -5.48
N ILE A 71 7.17 4.59 -6.13
CA ILE A 71 8.26 5.52 -5.82
C ILE A 71 7.68 6.61 -4.91
N LYS A 72 7.98 6.53 -3.62
CA LYS A 72 7.61 7.59 -2.68
C LYS A 72 8.67 8.69 -2.74
N ALA A 73 8.27 9.91 -3.12
CA ALA A 73 9.15 11.06 -3.17
C ALA A 73 8.57 12.19 -2.31
N ASP A 74 9.32 12.63 -1.32
CA ASP A 74 9.00 13.77 -0.47
C ASP A 74 10.04 14.87 -0.70
N ALA A 75 9.59 16.13 -0.70
CA ALA A 75 10.45 17.30 -0.86
C ALA A 75 10.11 18.37 0.17
N ALA A 76 11.12 19.06 0.66
CA ALA A 76 10.98 20.16 1.60
C ALA A 76 11.95 21.29 1.27
N CYS A 77 11.58 22.50 1.65
CA CYS A 77 12.48 23.63 1.76
C CYS A 77 12.54 24.12 3.19
N ARG A 78 13.74 24.13 3.76
CA ARG A 78 14.01 24.68 5.09
C ARG A 78 15.15 25.69 4.96
N ASP A 79 14.95 26.87 5.51
CA ASP A 79 15.93 27.95 5.43
C ASP A 79 16.44 28.19 4.00
N TYR A 80 15.49 28.19 3.03
CA TYR A 80 15.76 28.31 1.59
C TYR A 80 16.62 27.18 0.98
N VAL A 81 16.85 26.11 1.70
CA VAL A 81 17.58 24.93 1.20
C VAL A 81 16.59 23.83 0.82
N PHE A 82 16.61 23.43 -0.45
CA PHE A 82 15.83 22.31 -0.96
C PHE A 82 16.41 20.98 -0.48
N SER A 83 15.55 20.10 -0.05
CA SER A 83 15.89 18.70 0.27
C SER A 83 14.82 17.76 -0.27
N SER A 84 15.18 16.51 -0.55
CA SER A 84 14.24 15.48 -0.98
C SER A 84 14.66 14.10 -0.46
N THR A 85 13.67 13.25 -0.21
CA THR A 85 13.85 11.83 0.05
C THR A 85 13.06 11.03 -0.97
N VAL A 86 13.61 9.93 -1.46
CA VAL A 86 12.95 9.05 -2.43
C VAL A 86 13.17 7.60 -2.04
N ALA A 87 12.10 6.83 -1.92
CA ALA A 87 12.16 5.41 -1.61
C ALA A 87 11.29 4.59 -2.58
N ALA A 88 11.79 3.44 -3.00
CA ALA A 88 10.95 2.42 -3.59
C ALA A 88 10.24 1.65 -2.48
N THR A 89 8.93 1.52 -2.59
CA THR A 89 8.09 0.85 -1.58
C THR A 89 7.23 -0.22 -2.23
N PHE A 90 6.94 -1.28 -1.50
CA PHE A 90 5.99 -2.33 -1.84
C PHE A 90 4.87 -2.33 -0.79
N ASP A 91 3.63 -2.43 -1.23
CA ASP A 91 2.47 -2.50 -0.35
C ASP A 91 1.93 -3.93 -0.24
N PRO A 92 2.14 -4.60 0.91
CA PRO A 92 1.60 -5.94 1.13
C PRO A 92 0.07 -6.00 1.08
N ASN A 93 -0.60 -4.91 1.45
CA ASN A 93 -2.06 -4.89 1.61
C ASN A 93 -2.81 -4.77 0.28
N THR A 94 -2.11 -4.37 -0.78
CA THR A 94 -2.66 -4.25 -2.14
C THR A 94 -1.98 -5.19 -3.14
N SER A 95 -0.84 -5.78 -2.78
CA SER A 95 -0.17 -6.83 -3.56
C SER A 95 -0.79 -8.19 -3.26
N TRP A 96 -1.05 -8.97 -4.30
CA TRP A 96 -1.70 -10.27 -4.15
C TRP A 96 -1.08 -11.35 -5.03
N MET A 97 -1.24 -12.60 -4.59
CA MET A 97 -0.89 -13.80 -5.32
C MET A 97 -2.04 -14.79 -5.17
N ARG A 98 -2.56 -15.33 -6.29
CA ARG A 98 -3.82 -16.08 -6.29
C ARG A 98 -3.78 -17.33 -5.44
N ASN A 99 -2.69 -18.09 -5.49
CA ASN A 99 -2.49 -19.31 -4.73
C ASN A 99 -1.06 -19.34 -4.18
N PRO A 100 -0.72 -18.56 -3.15
CA PRO A 100 0.67 -18.42 -2.71
C PRO A 100 1.33 -19.74 -2.30
N GLN A 101 0.54 -20.72 -1.78
CA GLN A 101 1.06 -22.06 -1.40
C GLN A 101 1.39 -22.95 -2.61
N LYS A 102 0.89 -22.63 -3.80
CA LYS A 102 1.13 -23.37 -5.06
C LYS A 102 1.88 -22.54 -6.09
N ALA A 103 2.18 -21.29 -5.78
CA ALA A 103 2.89 -20.40 -6.66
C ALA A 103 4.35 -20.86 -6.82
N SER A 104 4.88 -20.67 -8.03
CA SER A 104 6.25 -21.06 -8.33
C SER A 104 7.24 -19.97 -7.90
N GLU A 105 8.47 -20.36 -7.59
CA GLU A 105 9.59 -19.45 -7.38
C GLU A 105 9.84 -18.55 -8.63
N ALA A 106 9.52 -19.03 -9.83
CA ALA A 106 9.61 -18.24 -11.05
C ALA A 106 8.63 -17.06 -11.02
N LEU A 107 7.40 -17.28 -10.54
CA LEU A 107 6.42 -16.21 -10.36
C LEU A 107 6.87 -15.21 -9.29
N LEU A 108 7.39 -15.69 -8.16
CA LEU A 108 7.91 -14.81 -7.12
C LEU A 108 9.10 -13.96 -7.62
N ARG A 109 9.99 -14.53 -8.43
CA ARG A 109 11.09 -13.76 -9.07
C ARG A 109 10.57 -12.70 -10.04
N HIS A 110 9.50 -13.00 -10.77
CA HIS A 110 8.84 -12.01 -11.63
C HIS A 110 8.32 -10.83 -10.81
N GLU A 111 7.57 -11.09 -9.76
CA GLU A 111 7.03 -10.04 -8.87
C GLU A 111 8.13 -9.26 -8.15
N GLN A 112 9.21 -9.93 -7.73
CA GLN A 112 10.37 -9.25 -7.16
C GLN A 112 11.00 -8.29 -8.17
N LEU A 113 11.04 -8.64 -9.44
CA LEU A 113 11.67 -7.78 -10.45
C LEU A 113 10.88 -6.50 -10.72
N HIS A 114 9.55 -6.51 -10.59
CA HIS A 114 8.74 -5.29 -10.55
C HIS A 114 9.22 -4.34 -9.45
N PHE A 115 9.51 -4.88 -8.26
CA PHE A 115 10.02 -4.09 -7.15
C PHE A 115 11.46 -3.61 -7.37
N ASP A 116 12.31 -4.43 -7.97
CA ASP A 116 13.69 -4.06 -8.34
C ASP A 116 13.70 -2.97 -9.43
N ILE A 117 12.82 -3.02 -10.43
CA ILE A 117 12.61 -1.96 -11.42
C ILE A 117 12.17 -0.66 -10.74
N THR A 118 11.30 -0.74 -9.75
CA THR A 118 10.87 0.44 -8.97
C THR A 118 12.06 1.09 -8.27
N GLU A 119 13.00 0.32 -7.70
CA GLU A 119 14.23 0.87 -7.11
C GLU A 119 15.17 1.49 -8.17
N VAL A 120 15.28 0.91 -9.35
CA VAL A 120 16.04 1.54 -10.46
C VAL A 120 15.52 2.96 -10.69
N TYR A 121 14.22 3.12 -10.80
CA TYR A 121 13.61 4.44 -11.05
C TYR A 121 13.61 5.34 -9.82
N ALA A 122 13.58 4.81 -8.61
CA ALA A 122 13.82 5.58 -7.40
C ALA A 122 15.25 6.17 -7.37
N ARG A 123 16.26 5.40 -7.80
CA ARG A 123 17.64 5.92 -7.96
C ARG A 123 17.75 6.97 -9.05
N ILE A 124 17.10 6.79 -10.19
CA ILE A 124 17.01 7.80 -11.25
C ILE A 124 16.34 9.07 -10.71
N MET A 125 15.30 8.94 -9.92
CA MET A 125 14.62 10.07 -9.28
C MET A 125 15.58 10.81 -8.34
N ARG A 126 16.31 10.11 -7.47
CA ARG A 126 17.33 10.71 -6.57
C ARG A 126 18.38 11.46 -7.36
N GLN A 127 18.93 10.88 -8.43
CA GLN A 127 19.89 11.54 -9.31
C GLN A 127 19.34 12.84 -9.91
N LYS A 128 18.11 12.79 -10.45
CA LYS A 128 17.48 13.97 -11.04
C LYS A 128 17.14 15.04 -10.00
N LEU A 129 16.69 14.66 -8.82
CA LEU A 129 16.41 15.61 -7.75
C LEU A 129 17.68 16.21 -7.14
N GLN A 130 18.80 15.48 -7.13
CA GLN A 130 20.10 16.04 -6.77
C GLN A 130 20.55 17.12 -7.75
N LEU A 131 20.39 16.89 -9.06
CA LEU A 131 20.67 17.91 -10.09
C LEU A 131 19.69 19.09 -10.01
N PHE A 132 18.43 18.83 -9.68
CA PHE A 132 17.43 19.86 -9.46
C PHE A 132 17.78 20.72 -8.24
N ALA A 133 18.21 20.11 -7.13
CA ALA A 133 18.57 20.78 -5.89
C ALA A 133 19.65 21.86 -6.10
N ALA A 134 20.62 21.60 -6.98
CA ALA A 134 21.69 22.56 -7.30
C ALA A 134 21.18 23.89 -7.93
N LYS A 135 19.95 23.92 -8.44
CA LYS A 135 19.33 25.06 -9.10
C LYS A 135 17.98 25.45 -8.47
N ALA A 136 17.59 24.77 -7.40
CA ALA A 136 16.28 24.94 -6.80
C ALA A 136 16.16 26.33 -6.18
N ASN A 137 15.07 27.01 -6.51
CA ASN A 137 14.61 28.18 -5.80
C ASN A 137 13.37 27.80 -4.98
N CYS A 138 13.48 27.86 -3.66
CA CYS A 138 12.43 27.45 -2.74
C CYS A 138 11.13 28.27 -2.88
N GLU A 139 11.20 29.48 -3.36
CA GLU A 139 10.02 30.32 -3.63
C GLU A 139 9.34 29.93 -4.96
N LYS A 140 10.06 29.24 -5.86
CA LYS A 140 9.62 28.92 -7.22
C LYS A 140 9.95 27.47 -7.58
N LEU A 141 9.65 26.52 -6.69
CA LEU A 141 9.89 25.08 -6.97
C LEU A 141 9.07 24.57 -8.15
N GLN A 142 7.86 25.07 -8.28
CA GLN A 142 6.97 24.72 -9.37
C GLN A 142 7.14 25.66 -10.56
N PRO A 143 6.99 25.15 -11.82
CA PRO A 143 6.63 23.77 -12.20
C PRO A 143 7.84 22.80 -12.31
N GLY A 144 9.07 23.25 -12.06
CA GLY A 144 10.29 22.47 -12.31
C GLY A 144 10.33 21.15 -11.57
N PHE A 145 9.98 21.12 -10.29
CA PHE A 145 9.91 19.89 -9.48
C PHE A 145 8.89 18.89 -10.06
N ASN A 146 7.67 19.36 -10.35
CA ASN A 146 6.62 18.50 -10.90
C ASN A 146 7.01 17.94 -12.27
N ASN A 147 7.63 18.73 -13.14
CA ASN A 147 8.07 18.26 -14.44
C ASN A 147 9.15 17.16 -14.31
N THR A 148 10.11 17.35 -13.39
CA THR A 148 11.18 16.37 -13.14
C THR A 148 10.60 15.05 -12.64
N THR A 149 9.73 15.09 -11.63
CA THR A 149 9.14 13.89 -11.03
C THR A 149 8.18 13.19 -12.00
N LYS A 150 7.32 13.93 -12.69
CA LYS A 150 6.37 13.39 -13.67
C LYS A 150 7.05 12.59 -14.79
N LEU A 151 8.18 13.09 -15.30
CA LEU A 151 8.92 12.38 -16.34
C LEU A 151 9.48 11.03 -15.85
N VAL A 152 9.95 10.97 -14.60
CA VAL A 152 10.46 9.72 -14.03
C VAL A 152 9.32 8.74 -13.76
N TYR A 153 8.18 9.19 -13.23
CA TYR A 153 7.01 8.34 -13.04
C TYR A 153 6.48 7.76 -14.35
N ALA A 154 6.38 8.59 -15.40
CA ALA A 154 5.93 8.12 -16.70
C ALA A 154 6.89 7.08 -17.31
N ALA A 155 8.20 7.28 -17.16
CA ALA A 155 9.20 6.33 -17.64
C ALA A 155 9.17 5.01 -16.84
N TRP A 156 8.98 5.10 -15.52
CA TRP A 156 8.80 3.93 -14.65
C TRP A 156 7.58 3.11 -15.03
N ASP A 157 6.42 3.74 -15.17
CA ASP A 157 5.18 3.08 -15.57
C ASP A 157 5.33 2.38 -16.95
N SER A 158 5.92 3.07 -17.92
CA SER A 158 6.21 2.50 -19.24
C SER A 158 7.15 1.30 -19.16
N GLU A 159 8.17 1.32 -18.30
CA GLU A 159 9.12 0.21 -18.13
C GLU A 159 8.44 -1.00 -17.46
N GLN A 160 7.56 -0.79 -16.48
CA GLN A 160 6.77 -1.86 -15.83
C GLN A 160 5.88 -2.58 -16.86
N ASN A 161 5.13 -1.81 -17.64
CA ASN A 161 4.27 -2.35 -18.69
C ASN A 161 5.06 -3.12 -19.76
N ARG A 162 6.22 -2.59 -20.17
CA ARG A 162 7.09 -3.26 -21.14
C ARG A 162 7.66 -4.56 -20.59
N TYR A 163 8.04 -4.58 -19.31
CA TYR A 163 8.53 -5.78 -18.65
C TYR A 163 7.48 -6.90 -18.66
N ASP A 164 6.25 -6.61 -18.29
CA ASP A 164 5.14 -7.55 -18.33
C ASP A 164 4.89 -8.10 -19.73
N GLN A 165 4.81 -7.22 -20.72
CA GLN A 165 4.59 -7.61 -22.11
C GLN A 165 5.70 -8.50 -22.65
N GLU A 166 6.97 -8.11 -22.48
CA GLU A 166 8.10 -8.85 -23.00
C GLU A 166 8.32 -10.19 -22.32
N THR A 167 7.99 -10.30 -21.02
CA THR A 167 8.10 -11.55 -20.28
C THR A 167 6.83 -12.41 -20.32
N SER A 168 5.75 -11.90 -20.92
CA SER A 168 4.41 -12.51 -20.85
C SER A 168 4.03 -12.81 -19.40
N HIS A 169 4.14 -11.80 -18.52
CA HIS A 169 3.91 -11.90 -17.06
C HIS A 169 4.73 -13.05 -16.42
N GLY A 170 6.03 -13.11 -16.76
CA GLY A 170 6.96 -14.10 -16.22
C GLY A 170 6.93 -15.48 -16.88
N LEU A 171 6.03 -15.72 -17.84
CA LEU A 171 5.93 -17.01 -18.53
C LEU A 171 7.06 -17.23 -19.55
N ASN A 172 7.68 -16.19 -20.06
CA ASN A 172 8.83 -16.28 -20.95
C ASN A 172 10.14 -16.27 -20.16
N ALA A 173 10.64 -17.45 -19.81
CA ALA A 173 11.83 -17.58 -18.96
C ALA A 173 13.10 -16.95 -19.56
N ALA A 174 13.27 -16.98 -20.87
CA ALA A 174 14.44 -16.39 -21.54
C ALA A 174 14.42 -14.85 -21.45
N ARG A 175 13.25 -14.24 -21.66
CA ARG A 175 13.08 -12.79 -21.51
C ARG A 175 13.18 -12.37 -20.04
N GLN A 176 12.63 -13.18 -19.12
CA GLN A 176 12.76 -12.96 -17.70
C GLN A 176 14.24 -12.87 -17.28
N ALA A 177 15.06 -13.85 -17.66
CA ALA A 177 16.49 -13.86 -17.35
C ALA A 177 17.25 -12.66 -17.93
N LEU A 178 16.88 -12.21 -19.13
CA LEU A 178 17.45 -11.01 -19.75
C LEU A 178 17.10 -9.75 -18.92
N TRP A 179 15.85 -9.61 -18.51
CA TRP A 179 15.40 -8.48 -17.68
C TRP A 179 16.06 -8.47 -16.31
N GLU A 180 16.20 -9.63 -15.65
CA GLU A 180 16.92 -9.77 -14.38
C GLU A 180 18.36 -9.25 -14.50
N LYS A 181 19.08 -9.67 -15.56
CA LYS A 181 20.45 -9.22 -15.83
C LYS A 181 20.52 -7.72 -16.09
N GLN A 182 19.60 -7.17 -16.91
CA GLN A 182 19.58 -5.75 -17.23
C GLN A 182 19.24 -4.88 -16.01
N THR A 183 18.28 -5.30 -15.20
CA THR A 183 17.89 -4.60 -14.00
C THR A 183 19.03 -4.60 -12.96
N ALA A 184 19.71 -5.74 -12.77
CA ALA A 184 20.88 -5.82 -11.90
C ALA A 184 22.00 -4.87 -12.36
N ALA A 185 22.29 -4.81 -13.66
CA ALA A 185 23.28 -3.88 -14.22
C ALA A 185 22.88 -2.41 -14.02
N LYS A 186 21.58 -2.06 -14.18
CA LYS A 186 21.08 -0.71 -13.91
C LYS A 186 21.21 -0.35 -12.41
N LEU A 187 20.90 -1.27 -11.51
CA LEU A 187 21.08 -1.07 -10.07
C LEU A 187 22.55 -0.85 -9.70
N ASP A 188 23.47 -1.56 -10.33
CA ASP A 188 24.90 -1.37 -10.09
C ASP A 188 25.39 -0.02 -10.63
N MET A 189 25.03 0.36 -11.86
CA MET A 189 25.37 1.67 -12.44
C MET A 189 24.83 2.84 -11.59
N LEU A 190 23.68 2.67 -10.97
CA LEU A 190 23.03 3.66 -10.13
C LEU A 190 23.37 3.53 -8.64
N LYS A 191 24.39 2.73 -8.29
CA LYS A 191 24.84 2.54 -6.91
C LYS A 191 25.16 3.83 -6.16
N PRO A 192 25.72 4.90 -6.77
CA PRO A 192 25.92 6.18 -6.08
C PRO A 192 24.62 6.83 -5.56
N PHE A 193 23.45 6.41 -6.07
CA PHE A 193 22.14 6.91 -5.67
C PHE A 193 21.34 5.87 -4.86
N ALA A 194 21.98 4.82 -4.35
CA ALA A 194 21.37 3.88 -3.39
C ALA A 194 21.16 4.58 -2.02
N GLN A 195 20.20 4.06 -1.24
CA GLN A 195 19.97 4.42 0.17
C GLN A 195 20.47 3.32 1.06
#